data_d654e9862a3464eb7e0bc34279a2376d
#
_entry.id   d654e9862a3464eb7e0bc34279a2376d
#
_cell.length_a   1.000
_cell.length_b   1.000
_cell.length_c   1.000
_cell.angle_alpha   90.00
_cell.angle_beta   90.00
_cell.angle_gamma   90.00
#
_symmetry.space_group_name_H-M   'P 1'
#
loop_
_entity.id
_entity.type
_entity.pdbx_description
1 polymer ?
#
loop_
_entity_poly.entity_id
_entity_poly.type
_entity_poly.pdbx_seq_one_letter_code
_entity_poly.pdbx_strand_id
1 'polypeptide(L)'
;MKIDRILMIGSFCTAAMLAAGAKKELPKVVPQVNYELSGGAGHYDYAPSFITDKYGIVYGYLCENREPFKIVDYIYLYKGIPTREGIKWQPGTEVIEPSRTGWDDCHICDPDVREFSTTYRGHTYKWIMTYLGVDQWDCNHNQVGIALADNIEGPWEKYPKPIIPYDKFDKWGTGQSTSIVLNDSTIATFYHSTTENGPFAMRLINLKDLEKIDIGEEYAVPFLSANTYVAVSDEYIYTVSEGRSENYEKIVPTWVGDICVVRCKPRSGDLVADMTSPVDEWIEIGRVTPELSGFPRNHNPGFLTDSRGWLPSDDSLTVYFTPAVTGDDWLWSYDLYSAVFDLKDFNKKLKTNKK
;
A
#
# COMPACT_ATOMS: atom_id res chain seq x y z
N MET A 1 -19.82 25.70 18.45
CA MET A 1 -20.18 25.24 17.09
C MET A 1 -20.32 23.75 17.19
N LYS A 2 -21.52 23.19 16.97
CA LYS A 2 -21.80 21.76 17.18
C LYS A 2 -21.17 20.94 16.03
N ILE A 3 -20.29 20.02 16.41
CA ILE A 3 -19.74 19.02 15.49
C ILE A 3 -20.78 17.90 15.40
N ASP A 4 -21.50 17.85 14.30
CA ASP A 4 -22.46 16.80 14.03
C ASP A 4 -21.72 15.48 13.73
N ARG A 5 -22.21 14.45 14.41
CA ARG A 5 -21.70 13.08 14.38
C ARG A 5 -21.79 12.50 12.95
N ILE A 6 -20.65 12.20 12.36
CA ILE A 6 -20.56 11.26 11.25
C ILE A 6 -20.71 9.87 11.85
N LEU A 7 -21.88 9.26 11.60
CA LEU A 7 -22.11 7.85 11.88
C LEU A 7 -21.24 7.03 10.91
N MET A 8 -20.13 6.49 11.44
CA MET A 8 -19.40 5.44 10.72
C MET A 8 -20.23 4.17 10.74
N ILE A 9 -20.61 3.70 9.55
CA ILE A 9 -21.15 2.36 9.31
C ILE A 9 -19.99 1.38 9.46
N GLY A 10 -19.71 1.00 10.71
CA GLY A 10 -18.69 0.04 11.08
C GLY A 10 -19.32 -1.15 11.77
N SER A 11 -20.08 -1.97 11.07
CA SER A 11 -20.66 -3.15 11.70
C SER A 11 -21.01 -4.20 10.67
N PHE A 12 -20.02 -4.94 10.16
CA PHE A 12 -20.28 -6.18 9.38
C PHE A 12 -19.16 -7.22 9.41
N CYS A 13 -18.21 -7.18 10.33
CA CYS A 13 -17.21 -8.27 10.44
C CYS A 13 -17.38 -9.22 11.63
N THR A 14 -18.41 -9.09 12.46
CA THR A 14 -18.58 -9.95 13.65
C THR A 14 -19.73 -10.95 13.59
N ALA A 15 -20.56 -10.95 12.55
CA ALA A 15 -21.76 -11.81 12.51
C ALA A 15 -21.63 -13.09 11.65
N ALA A 16 -20.57 -13.26 10.86
CA ALA A 16 -20.43 -14.42 9.95
C ALA A 16 -19.63 -15.61 10.54
N MET A 17 -19.13 -15.52 11.77
CA MET A 17 -18.29 -16.59 12.37
C MET A 17 -19.03 -17.69 13.12
N LEU A 18 -20.36 -17.78 13.06
CA LEU A 18 -21.13 -18.71 13.91
C LEU A 18 -21.78 -19.90 13.22
N ALA A 19 -21.38 -20.30 12.02
CA ALA A 19 -21.97 -21.47 11.36
C ALA A 19 -21.05 -22.25 10.42
N ALA A 20 -19.81 -22.52 10.79
CA ALA A 20 -19.00 -23.53 10.10
C ALA A 20 -18.29 -24.37 11.14
N GLY A 21 -18.38 -25.70 11.02
CA GLY A 21 -17.73 -26.66 11.92
C GLY A 21 -16.28 -26.28 12.17
N ALA A 22 -15.80 -26.38 13.40
CA ALA A 22 -14.51 -25.90 13.90
C ALA A 22 -13.36 -26.23 12.94
N LYS A 23 -13.10 -25.34 11.98
CA LYS A 23 -11.86 -25.38 11.21
C LYS A 23 -10.74 -25.18 12.23
N LYS A 24 -9.84 -26.15 12.35
CA LYS A 24 -8.69 -26.06 13.24
C LYS A 24 -7.94 -24.79 12.91
N GLU A 25 -7.94 -23.84 13.83
CA GLU A 25 -7.33 -22.53 13.63
C GLU A 25 -5.83 -22.71 13.37
N LEU A 26 -5.35 -22.13 12.28
CA LEU A 26 -3.93 -22.15 11.96
C LEU A 26 -3.21 -21.20 12.93
N PRO A 27 -2.06 -21.61 13.48
CA PRO A 27 -1.30 -20.73 14.34
C PRO A 27 -0.85 -19.50 13.54
N LYS A 28 -1.09 -18.31 14.09
CA LYS A 28 -0.64 -17.05 13.49
C LYS A 28 0.89 -16.97 13.51
N VAL A 29 1.45 -16.33 12.50
CA VAL A 29 2.88 -16.03 12.44
C VAL A 29 3.13 -14.73 13.18
N VAL A 30 4.07 -14.76 14.13
CA VAL A 30 4.54 -13.56 14.82
C VAL A 30 5.75 -13.03 14.02
N PRO A 31 5.69 -11.83 13.47
CA PRO A 31 6.78 -11.27 12.68
C PRO A 31 7.91 -10.76 13.56
N GLN A 32 9.12 -10.70 12.98
CA GLN A 32 10.22 -9.95 13.54
C GLN A 32 10.12 -8.49 13.06
N VAL A 33 10.01 -7.56 13.99
CA VAL A 33 9.94 -6.11 13.69
C VAL A 33 11.34 -5.49 13.82
N ASN A 34 11.73 -4.67 12.84
CA ASN A 34 13.01 -3.99 12.79
C ASN A 34 12.80 -2.51 12.47
N TYR A 35 13.61 -1.65 13.07
CA TYR A 35 13.75 -0.26 12.67
C TYR A 35 14.61 -0.19 11.40
N GLU A 36 14.27 0.66 10.45
CA GLU A 36 14.98 0.81 9.17
C GLU A 36 15.66 2.17 9.04
N LEU A 37 14.90 3.26 9.04
CA LEU A 37 15.42 4.61 8.88
C LEU A 37 14.47 5.68 9.42
N SER A 38 15.00 6.92 9.57
CA SER A 38 14.24 8.13 9.91
C SER A 38 14.74 9.31 9.10
N GLY A 39 13.84 10.17 8.66
CA GLY A 39 14.15 11.49 8.10
C GLY A 39 14.69 12.48 9.13
N GLY A 40 14.55 12.17 10.42
CA GLY A 40 15.04 13.01 11.53
C GLY A 40 14.00 13.95 12.11
N ALA A 41 14.42 14.78 13.04
CA ALA A 41 13.51 15.64 13.80
C ALA A 41 12.73 16.62 12.91
N GLY A 42 11.40 16.57 13.01
CA GLY A 42 10.48 17.39 12.21
C GLY A 42 10.25 16.88 10.79
N HIS A 43 10.79 15.73 10.45
CA HIS A 43 10.48 14.98 9.22
C HIS A 43 9.57 13.82 9.54
N TYR A 44 8.93 13.30 8.48
CA TYR A 44 8.11 12.10 8.50
C TYR A 44 8.39 11.28 7.24
N ASP A 45 8.50 9.97 7.42
CA ASP A 45 8.67 8.99 6.35
C ASP A 45 7.45 8.07 6.36
N TYR A 46 6.57 8.13 5.35
CA TYR A 46 5.39 7.27 5.34
C TYR A 46 4.97 6.83 3.93
N ALA A 47 3.90 6.04 3.84
CA ALA A 47 3.37 5.48 2.60
C ALA A 47 4.42 4.75 1.75
N PRO A 48 5.05 3.69 2.29
CA PRO A 48 6.17 3.02 1.67
C PRO A 48 5.77 2.15 0.47
N SER A 49 6.49 2.26 -0.64
CA SER A 49 6.51 1.31 -1.75
C SER A 49 7.90 0.76 -1.98
N PHE A 50 8.08 -0.55 -1.86
CA PHE A 50 9.39 -1.20 -1.89
C PHE A 50 9.51 -2.26 -2.97
N ILE A 51 10.58 -2.15 -3.75
CA ILE A 51 10.92 -3.08 -4.82
C ILE A 51 12.33 -3.62 -4.59
N THR A 52 12.52 -4.92 -4.83
CA THR A 52 13.85 -5.51 -4.91
C THR A 52 14.21 -5.87 -6.33
N ASP A 53 15.44 -5.59 -6.73
CA ASP A 53 15.97 -6.02 -8.02
C ASP A 53 16.60 -7.42 -7.93
N LYS A 54 17.04 -7.94 -9.07
CA LYS A 54 17.68 -9.27 -9.17
C LYS A 54 19.02 -9.37 -8.43
N TYR A 55 19.60 -8.28 -7.97
CA TYR A 55 20.83 -8.24 -7.19
C TYR A 55 20.56 -8.08 -5.68
N GLY A 56 19.29 -8.01 -5.29
CA GLY A 56 18.86 -7.78 -3.93
C GLY A 56 18.95 -6.33 -3.47
N ILE A 57 19.21 -5.38 -4.38
CA ILE A 57 19.14 -3.95 -4.08
C ILE A 57 17.68 -3.59 -3.89
N VAL A 58 17.40 -2.89 -2.81
CA VAL A 58 16.04 -2.44 -2.46
C VAL A 58 15.88 -0.97 -2.82
N TYR A 59 14.82 -0.66 -3.54
CA TYR A 59 14.41 0.71 -3.87
C TYR A 59 13.14 1.02 -3.11
N GLY A 60 13.21 1.93 -2.16
CA GLY A 60 12.09 2.37 -1.32
C GLY A 60 11.67 3.78 -1.69
N TYR A 61 10.40 3.95 -2.05
CA TYR A 61 9.80 5.25 -2.27
C TYR A 61 8.90 5.59 -1.11
N LEU A 62 9.05 6.79 -0.56
CA LEU A 62 8.36 7.27 0.63
C LEU A 62 7.82 8.68 0.41
N CYS A 63 6.74 9.00 1.09
CA CYS A 63 6.32 10.38 1.27
C CYS A 63 7.14 11.01 2.39
N GLU A 64 7.66 12.20 2.15
CA GLU A 64 8.50 12.92 3.11
C GLU A 64 8.32 14.43 2.92
N ASN A 65 8.46 15.20 4.00
CA ASN A 65 8.51 16.65 3.90
C ASN A 65 9.93 17.16 3.65
N ARG A 66 10.08 18.15 2.79
CA ARG A 66 11.37 18.78 2.48
C ARG A 66 11.90 19.66 3.62
N GLU A 67 11.00 20.40 4.28
CA GLU A 67 11.35 21.34 5.35
C GLU A 67 10.85 20.80 6.68
N PRO A 68 11.69 20.78 7.75
CA PRO A 68 11.27 20.33 9.07
C PRO A 68 10.02 21.05 9.58
N PHE A 69 9.07 20.32 10.14
CA PHE A 69 7.82 20.81 10.71
C PHE A 69 6.88 21.51 9.71
N LYS A 70 7.09 21.30 8.40
CA LYS A 70 6.20 21.80 7.36
C LYS A 70 5.53 20.63 6.65
N ILE A 71 4.21 20.60 6.68
CA ILE A 71 3.41 19.54 6.07
C ILE A 71 3.23 19.86 4.58
N VAL A 72 4.12 19.36 3.75
CA VAL A 72 4.00 19.28 2.29
C VAL A 72 4.70 18.02 1.84
N ASP A 73 3.96 17.12 1.21
CA ASP A 73 4.47 15.83 0.81
C ASP A 73 5.21 15.90 -0.53
N TYR A 74 6.36 15.28 -0.56
CA TYR A 74 7.22 15.01 -1.71
C TYR A 74 7.49 13.52 -1.76
N ILE A 75 7.89 12.98 -2.92
CA ILE A 75 8.31 11.58 -2.99
C ILE A 75 9.83 11.50 -3.01
N TYR A 76 10.37 10.75 -2.05
CA TYR A 76 11.79 10.46 -1.90
C TYR A 76 12.08 9.00 -2.24
N LEU A 77 13.25 8.78 -2.81
CA LEU A 77 13.82 7.46 -3.08
C LEU A 77 14.96 7.17 -2.10
N TYR A 78 14.87 6.05 -1.42
CA TYR A 78 15.93 5.44 -0.62
C TYR A 78 16.44 4.18 -1.30
N LYS A 79 17.77 4.03 -1.38
CA LYS A 79 18.40 2.84 -1.96
C LYS A 79 19.06 2.03 -0.87
N GLY A 80 18.59 0.81 -0.69
CA GLY A 80 19.07 -0.14 0.30
C GLY A 80 20.02 -1.15 -0.33
N ILE A 81 21.25 -1.20 0.15
CA ILE A 81 22.27 -2.15 -0.31
C ILE A 81 22.28 -3.34 0.65
N PRO A 82 22.08 -4.58 0.18
CA PRO A 82 22.14 -5.76 1.04
C PRO A 82 23.55 -5.96 1.57
N THR A 83 23.66 -6.23 2.87
CA THR A 83 24.89 -6.54 3.57
C THR A 83 24.72 -7.82 4.39
N ARG A 84 25.78 -8.29 5.05
CA ARG A 84 25.68 -9.43 5.98
C ARG A 84 24.86 -9.12 7.23
N GLU A 85 24.73 -7.83 7.58
CA GLU A 85 24.08 -7.34 8.80
C GLU A 85 22.64 -6.85 8.55
N GLY A 86 22.17 -6.91 7.29
CA GLY A 86 20.88 -6.40 6.86
C GLY A 86 20.99 -5.44 5.68
N ILE A 87 20.04 -4.53 5.56
CA ILE A 87 20.04 -3.51 4.51
C ILE A 87 20.74 -2.24 5.01
N LYS A 88 21.69 -1.74 4.23
CA LYS A 88 22.31 -0.44 4.47
C LYS A 88 21.67 0.61 3.55
N TRP A 89 20.91 1.50 4.11
CA TRP A 89 20.25 2.58 3.40
C TRP A 89 21.24 3.69 3.01
N GLN A 90 21.09 4.18 1.78
CA GLN A 90 21.71 5.42 1.34
C GLN A 90 20.81 6.61 1.71
N PRO A 91 21.33 7.84 1.79
CA PRO A 91 20.50 9.04 2.01
C PRO A 91 19.37 9.15 0.98
N GLY A 92 18.20 9.59 1.43
CA GLY A 92 17.07 9.84 0.58
C GLY A 92 17.34 10.88 -0.49
N THR A 93 16.76 10.70 -1.67
CA THR A 93 16.83 11.63 -2.79
C THR A 93 15.41 11.98 -3.21
N GLU A 94 15.06 13.25 -3.20
CA GLU A 94 13.78 13.71 -3.72
C GLU A 94 13.70 13.41 -5.23
N VAL A 95 12.62 12.74 -5.65
CA VAL A 95 12.44 12.30 -7.04
C VAL A 95 11.22 12.91 -7.72
N ILE A 96 10.19 13.29 -6.96
CA ILE A 96 9.02 14.01 -7.48
C ILE A 96 8.59 15.06 -6.45
N GLU A 97 8.24 16.25 -6.95
CA GLU A 97 7.67 17.36 -6.17
C GLU A 97 6.25 17.72 -6.63
N PRO A 98 5.43 18.38 -5.81
CA PRO A 98 4.16 18.96 -6.24
C PRO A 98 4.33 19.82 -7.49
N SER A 99 3.34 19.81 -8.38
CA SER A 99 3.35 20.68 -9.56
C SER A 99 3.22 22.15 -9.14
N ARG A 100 3.67 23.06 -10.00
CA ARG A 100 3.50 24.50 -9.72
C ARG A 100 2.03 24.93 -9.77
N THR A 101 1.24 24.24 -10.55
CA THR A 101 -0.20 24.47 -10.74
C THR A 101 -0.85 23.18 -11.19
N GLY A 102 -2.13 22.99 -10.87
CA GLY A 102 -2.90 21.86 -11.38
C GLY A 102 -3.47 20.99 -10.28
N TRP A 103 -3.79 19.77 -10.60
CA TRP A 103 -4.49 18.82 -9.74
C TRP A 103 -3.62 18.23 -8.62
N ASP A 104 -2.30 18.40 -8.69
CA ASP A 104 -1.31 17.85 -7.75
C ASP A 104 -0.34 18.95 -7.26
N ASP A 105 -0.83 20.18 -7.04
CA ASP A 105 0.01 21.33 -6.72
C ASP A 105 0.15 21.61 -5.21
N CYS A 106 -0.60 20.90 -4.34
CA CYS A 106 -0.46 21.03 -2.88
C CYS A 106 0.41 19.92 -2.28
N HIS A 107 0.05 18.66 -2.51
CA HIS A 107 0.73 17.48 -1.98
C HIS A 107 0.81 16.38 -3.02
N ILE A 108 1.85 15.55 -2.95
CA ILE A 108 1.98 14.28 -3.69
C ILE A 108 2.47 13.19 -2.75
N CYS A 109 1.82 12.03 -2.76
CA CYS A 109 2.11 10.95 -1.82
C CYS A 109 1.77 9.55 -2.39
N ASP A 110 1.82 8.53 -1.56
CA ASP A 110 1.43 7.15 -1.84
C ASP A 110 2.01 6.62 -3.16
N PRO A 111 3.34 6.67 -3.35
CA PRO A 111 3.98 6.18 -4.55
C PRO A 111 3.82 4.66 -4.66
N ASP A 112 3.62 4.16 -5.89
CA ASP A 112 3.75 2.73 -6.20
C ASP A 112 4.45 2.56 -7.54
N VAL A 113 5.64 1.94 -7.54
CA VAL A 113 6.55 1.90 -8.70
C VAL A 113 6.59 0.51 -9.31
N ARG A 114 6.45 0.46 -10.65
CA ARG A 114 6.48 -0.81 -11.40
C ARG A 114 7.33 -0.69 -12.68
N GLU A 115 8.00 -1.78 -13.01
CA GLU A 115 8.60 -1.96 -14.32
C GLU A 115 7.50 -2.28 -15.33
N PHE A 116 7.17 -1.30 -16.15
CA PHE A 116 6.12 -1.40 -17.13
C PHE A 116 6.45 -0.52 -18.34
N SER A 117 6.46 -1.13 -19.54
CA SER A 117 6.78 -0.42 -20.77
C SER A 117 5.55 0.32 -21.28
N THR A 118 5.59 1.67 -21.26
CA THR A 118 4.52 2.53 -21.75
C THR A 118 5.04 3.55 -22.76
N THR A 119 4.22 3.90 -23.76
CA THR A 119 4.56 4.93 -24.74
C THR A 119 3.80 6.23 -24.46
N TYR A 120 4.50 7.35 -24.45
CA TYR A 120 3.92 8.67 -24.31
C TYR A 120 4.68 9.66 -25.17
N ARG A 121 3.97 10.44 -26.01
CA ARG A 121 4.52 11.43 -26.96
C ARG A 121 5.65 10.87 -27.85
N GLY A 122 5.48 9.61 -28.29
CA GLY A 122 6.45 8.93 -29.14
C GLY A 122 7.71 8.41 -28.45
N HIS A 123 7.83 8.57 -27.14
CA HIS A 123 8.88 7.97 -26.32
C HIS A 123 8.35 6.75 -25.55
N THR A 124 9.16 5.70 -25.42
CA THR A 124 8.80 4.51 -24.65
C THR A 124 9.60 4.48 -23.37
N TYR A 125 8.91 4.68 -22.25
CA TYR A 125 9.44 4.58 -20.90
C TYR A 125 9.42 3.13 -20.41
N LYS A 126 10.25 2.80 -19.41
CA LYS A 126 10.36 1.46 -18.83
C LYS A 126 9.71 1.33 -17.46
N TRP A 127 9.52 2.45 -16.78
CA TRP A 127 9.05 2.49 -15.40
C TRP A 127 7.85 3.43 -15.31
N ILE A 128 6.90 3.01 -14.48
CA ILE A 128 5.76 3.84 -14.09
C ILE A 128 5.76 3.96 -12.56
N MET A 129 5.25 5.08 -12.09
CA MET A 129 4.91 5.31 -10.69
C MET A 129 3.47 5.81 -10.65
N THR A 130 2.56 5.08 -10.00
CA THR A 130 1.29 5.68 -9.59
C THR A 130 1.52 6.45 -8.30
N TYR A 131 0.84 7.58 -8.14
CA TYR A 131 0.96 8.41 -6.94
C TYR A 131 -0.35 9.14 -6.65
N LEU A 132 -0.56 9.48 -5.39
CA LEU A 132 -1.64 10.39 -4.98
C LEU A 132 -1.19 11.82 -5.21
N GLY A 133 -2.07 12.65 -5.81
CA GLY A 133 -1.90 14.08 -5.91
C GLY A 133 -3.15 14.81 -5.45
N VAL A 134 -3.00 16.01 -4.92
CA VAL A 134 -4.09 16.83 -4.43
C VAL A 134 -3.82 18.31 -4.63
N ASP A 135 -4.90 19.06 -4.91
CA ASP A 135 -4.89 20.52 -5.14
C ASP A 135 -5.46 21.31 -3.96
N GLN A 136 -5.68 20.67 -2.82
CA GLN A 136 -6.26 21.29 -1.62
C GLN A 136 -5.47 20.94 -0.36
N TRP A 137 -5.18 21.96 0.43
CA TRP A 137 -4.41 21.84 1.67
C TRP A 137 -5.09 21.05 2.79
N ASP A 138 -6.38 20.80 2.68
CA ASP A 138 -7.14 19.96 3.62
C ASP A 138 -7.15 18.48 3.21
N CYS A 139 -6.35 18.10 2.20
CA CYS A 139 -6.24 16.75 1.66
C CYS A 139 -7.58 16.14 1.20
N ASN A 140 -8.50 16.97 0.72
CA ASN A 140 -9.69 16.55 -0.02
C ASN A 140 -9.39 16.59 -1.52
N HIS A 141 -10.20 15.88 -2.32
CA HIS A 141 -10.02 15.75 -3.78
C HIS A 141 -8.73 15.02 -4.19
N ASN A 142 -8.28 14.08 -3.37
CA ASN A 142 -7.17 13.21 -3.76
C ASN A 142 -7.47 12.46 -5.05
N GLN A 143 -6.47 12.31 -5.90
CA GLN A 143 -6.56 11.67 -7.21
C GLN A 143 -5.33 10.82 -7.45
N VAL A 144 -5.46 9.75 -8.25
CA VAL A 144 -4.31 8.93 -8.64
C VAL A 144 -3.76 9.41 -9.96
N GLY A 145 -2.50 9.77 -9.97
CA GLY A 145 -1.72 10.13 -11.15
C GLY A 145 -0.69 9.09 -11.54
N ILE A 146 0.07 9.41 -12.56
CA ILE A 146 1.17 8.57 -13.06
C ILE A 146 2.39 9.42 -13.41
N ALA A 147 3.56 8.92 -13.06
CA ALA A 147 4.85 9.44 -13.54
C ALA A 147 5.62 8.33 -14.26
N LEU A 148 6.50 8.71 -15.18
CA LEU A 148 7.19 7.87 -16.13
C LEU A 148 8.70 8.05 -16.03
N ALA A 149 9.47 6.97 -16.20
CA ALA A 149 10.93 7.06 -16.24
C ALA A 149 11.56 5.97 -17.12
N ASP A 150 12.76 6.24 -17.62
CA ASP A 150 13.57 5.23 -18.31
C ASP A 150 14.33 4.34 -17.33
N ASN A 151 14.58 4.83 -16.11
CA ASN A 151 15.28 4.15 -15.07
C ASN A 151 14.49 4.20 -13.75
N ILE A 152 14.65 3.17 -12.91
CA ILE A 152 13.99 3.10 -11.62
C ILE A 152 14.31 4.30 -10.71
N GLU A 153 15.48 4.90 -10.82
CA GLU A 153 15.90 6.06 -10.03
C GLU A 153 15.41 7.41 -10.65
N GLY A 154 14.72 7.37 -11.79
CA GLY A 154 14.28 8.55 -12.52
C GLY A 154 15.30 9.03 -13.58
N PRO A 155 15.25 10.28 -14.03
CA PRO A 155 14.27 11.28 -13.65
C PRO A 155 12.83 10.89 -14.05
N TRP A 156 11.86 11.34 -13.26
CA TRP A 156 10.45 11.06 -13.46
C TRP A 156 9.73 12.20 -14.19
N GLU A 157 8.99 11.86 -15.24
CA GLU A 157 8.11 12.80 -15.98
C GLU A 157 6.65 12.54 -15.58
N LYS A 158 5.98 13.53 -14.99
CA LYS A 158 4.57 13.41 -14.62
C LYS A 158 3.66 13.46 -15.85
N TYR A 159 2.71 12.52 -15.91
CA TYR A 159 1.60 12.62 -16.85
C TYR A 159 0.65 13.75 -16.41
N PRO A 160 0.17 14.63 -17.31
CA PRO A 160 -0.43 15.90 -16.92
C PRO A 160 -1.84 15.79 -16.31
N LYS A 161 -2.44 14.61 -16.29
CA LYS A 161 -3.81 14.39 -15.80
C LYS A 161 -3.83 13.23 -14.82
N PRO A 162 -4.74 13.22 -13.83
CA PRO A 162 -4.97 12.02 -13.04
C PRO A 162 -5.51 10.90 -13.94
N ILE A 163 -5.12 9.66 -13.66
CA ILE A 163 -5.67 8.47 -14.33
C ILE A 163 -6.91 7.96 -13.61
N ILE A 164 -7.01 8.18 -12.30
CA ILE A 164 -8.22 7.92 -11.51
C ILE A 164 -8.55 9.23 -10.78
N PRO A 165 -9.44 10.07 -11.36
CA PRO A 165 -9.85 11.31 -10.73
C PRO A 165 -10.82 11.04 -9.57
N TYR A 166 -10.96 11.98 -8.64
CA TYR A 166 -12.00 11.93 -7.63
C TYR A 166 -13.39 12.04 -8.28
N ASP A 167 -14.39 11.42 -7.67
CA ASP A 167 -15.80 11.62 -8.02
C ASP A 167 -16.36 12.83 -7.26
N LYS A 168 -17.36 13.50 -7.83
CA LYS A 168 -18.08 14.63 -7.19
C LYS A 168 -18.74 14.27 -5.84
N PHE A 169 -18.92 12.99 -5.55
CA PHE A 169 -19.42 12.48 -4.29
C PHE A 169 -18.34 12.19 -3.27
N ASP A 170 -17.09 12.16 -3.72
CA ASP A 170 -15.93 11.93 -2.89
C ASP A 170 -15.58 13.20 -2.11
N LYS A 171 -15.45 13.08 -0.80
CA LYS A 171 -14.88 14.15 0.02
C LYS A 171 -13.37 14.04 0.11
N TRP A 172 -12.88 12.82 0.37
CA TRP A 172 -11.45 12.55 0.43
C TRP A 172 -10.87 12.29 -0.97
N GLY A 173 -11.58 11.57 -1.82
CA GLY A 173 -11.18 11.25 -3.19
C GLY A 173 -10.69 9.83 -3.38
N THR A 174 -9.73 9.65 -4.27
CA THR A 174 -9.09 8.38 -4.61
C THR A 174 -7.59 8.44 -4.35
N GLY A 175 -6.99 7.38 -3.80
CA GLY A 175 -5.56 7.37 -3.53
C GLY A 175 -5.07 6.10 -2.88
N GLN A 176 -3.87 6.12 -2.31
CA GLN A 176 -3.23 4.98 -1.66
C GLN A 176 -3.19 3.77 -2.61
N SER A 177 -2.75 4.04 -3.84
CA SER A 177 -2.79 3.04 -4.92
C SER A 177 -1.63 2.06 -4.81
N THR A 178 -1.93 0.80 -5.15
CA THR A 178 -0.93 -0.23 -5.40
C THR A 178 -1.26 -0.97 -6.69
N SER A 179 -0.26 -1.45 -7.41
CA SER A 179 -0.46 -2.04 -8.72
C SER A 179 0.28 -3.36 -8.91
N ILE A 180 -0.30 -4.24 -9.70
CA ILE A 180 0.29 -5.49 -10.16
C ILE A 180 0.35 -5.46 -11.69
N VAL A 181 1.51 -5.76 -12.26
CA VAL A 181 1.67 -5.88 -13.71
C VAL A 181 1.16 -7.25 -14.15
N LEU A 182 0.05 -7.27 -14.88
CA LEU A 182 -0.57 -8.51 -15.36
C LEU A 182 0.08 -9.01 -16.65
N ASN A 183 0.33 -8.09 -17.59
CA ASN A 183 0.93 -8.38 -18.89
C ASN A 183 1.56 -7.11 -19.49
N ASP A 184 1.98 -7.16 -20.74
CA ASP A 184 2.70 -6.07 -21.42
C ASP A 184 1.83 -4.83 -21.75
N SER A 185 0.54 -4.87 -21.45
CA SER A 185 -0.38 -3.76 -21.73
C SER A 185 -1.23 -3.35 -20.53
N THR A 186 -1.36 -4.19 -19.51
CA THR A 186 -2.35 -4.03 -18.44
C THR A 186 -1.75 -4.17 -17.07
N ILE A 187 -2.07 -3.22 -16.21
CA ILE A 187 -1.87 -3.32 -14.76
C ILE A 187 -3.23 -3.48 -14.06
N ALA A 188 -3.24 -4.16 -12.92
CA ALA A 188 -4.34 -4.10 -11.98
C ALA A 188 -3.97 -3.08 -10.91
N THR A 189 -4.72 -1.99 -10.80
CA THR A 189 -4.52 -0.95 -9.78
C THR A 189 -5.60 -1.05 -8.74
N PHE A 190 -5.18 -1.17 -7.49
CA PHE A 190 -6.02 -1.17 -6.30
C PHE A 190 -5.86 0.18 -5.62
N TYR A 191 -6.94 0.74 -5.09
CA TYR A 191 -6.91 2.07 -4.48
C TYR A 191 -8.04 2.25 -3.48
N HIS A 192 -7.81 3.15 -2.52
CA HIS A 192 -8.86 3.64 -1.65
C HIS A 192 -9.77 4.59 -2.44
N SER A 193 -11.07 4.43 -2.27
CA SER A 193 -12.10 5.28 -2.89
C SER A 193 -13.20 5.56 -1.88
N THR A 194 -13.72 6.77 -1.85
CA THR A 194 -14.87 7.13 -1.01
C THR A 194 -16.18 7.15 -1.81
N THR A 195 -16.20 6.48 -2.97
CA THR A 195 -17.38 6.31 -3.82
C THR A 195 -18.42 5.37 -3.21
N GLU A 196 -19.61 5.29 -3.85
CA GLU A 196 -20.71 4.39 -3.46
C GLU A 196 -20.31 2.91 -3.45
N ASN A 197 -19.27 2.52 -4.20
CA ASN A 197 -18.85 1.14 -4.36
C ASN A 197 -18.05 0.59 -3.15
N GLY A 198 -17.76 1.42 -2.19
CA GLY A 198 -17.09 1.01 -0.94
C GLY A 198 -15.70 1.60 -0.79
N PRO A 199 -15.04 1.35 0.35
CA PRO A 199 -13.81 2.03 0.71
C PRO A 199 -12.57 1.56 -0.08
N PHE A 200 -12.67 0.47 -0.85
CA PHE A 200 -11.54 -0.06 -1.61
C PHE A 200 -12.01 -0.64 -2.95
N ALA A 201 -11.33 -0.26 -4.01
CA ALA A 201 -11.67 -0.63 -5.37
C ALA A 201 -10.46 -1.11 -6.16
N MET A 202 -10.70 -1.77 -7.28
CA MET A 202 -9.69 -2.10 -8.28
C MET A 202 -10.15 -1.76 -9.69
N ARG A 203 -9.19 -1.48 -10.57
CA ARG A 203 -9.39 -1.34 -12.02
C ARG A 203 -8.30 -2.10 -12.78
N LEU A 204 -8.66 -2.62 -13.94
CA LEU A 204 -7.70 -3.10 -14.93
C LEU A 204 -7.42 -1.95 -15.90
N ILE A 205 -6.20 -1.43 -15.90
CA ILE A 205 -5.84 -0.24 -16.66
C ILE A 205 -4.87 -0.62 -17.76
N ASN A 206 -5.24 -0.31 -19.02
CA ASN A 206 -4.33 -0.45 -20.15
C ASN A 206 -3.51 0.84 -20.30
N LEU A 207 -2.21 0.74 -19.99
CA LEU A 207 -1.25 1.84 -20.03
C LEU A 207 -0.22 1.69 -21.18
N LYS A 208 -0.42 0.77 -22.12
CA LYS A 208 0.55 0.53 -23.20
C LYS A 208 0.89 1.78 -24.00
N ASP A 209 -0.13 2.61 -24.25
CA ASP A 209 -0.03 3.88 -24.98
C ASP A 209 -0.90 4.91 -24.24
N LEU A 210 -0.25 5.91 -23.61
CA LEU A 210 -0.97 6.90 -22.82
C LEU A 210 -1.78 7.89 -23.66
N GLU A 211 -1.61 7.94 -24.98
CA GLU A 211 -2.52 8.66 -25.87
C GLU A 211 -3.86 7.93 -26.06
N LYS A 212 -3.91 6.64 -25.65
CA LYS A 212 -5.05 5.74 -25.78
C LYS A 212 -5.34 4.97 -24.49
N ILE A 213 -5.13 5.62 -23.37
CA ILE A 213 -5.35 5.01 -22.06
C ILE A 213 -6.79 4.48 -21.92
N ASP A 214 -6.91 3.25 -21.43
CA ASP A 214 -8.18 2.64 -21.07
C ASP A 214 -8.16 2.28 -19.58
N ILE A 215 -8.99 2.96 -18.79
CA ILE A 215 -9.00 2.85 -17.33
C ILE A 215 -9.84 1.66 -16.86
N GLY A 216 -10.65 1.06 -17.72
CA GLY A 216 -11.50 -0.07 -17.38
C GLY A 216 -12.61 0.25 -16.38
N GLU A 217 -13.40 -0.78 -16.03
CA GLU A 217 -14.48 -0.68 -15.04
C GLU A 217 -13.91 -0.70 -13.61
N GLU A 218 -14.65 -0.11 -12.68
CA GLU A 218 -14.36 -0.16 -11.25
C GLU A 218 -15.02 -1.38 -10.61
N TYR A 219 -14.22 -2.16 -9.90
CA TYR A 219 -14.67 -3.32 -9.14
C TYR A 219 -14.48 -3.07 -7.65
N ALA A 220 -15.56 -3.18 -6.88
CA ALA A 220 -15.48 -3.11 -5.42
C ALA A 220 -14.72 -4.32 -4.86
N VAL A 221 -13.82 -4.08 -3.90
CA VAL A 221 -13.11 -5.12 -3.15
C VAL A 221 -13.59 -5.07 -1.70
N PRO A 222 -14.60 -5.88 -1.34
CA PRO A 222 -15.46 -5.64 -0.18
C PRO A 222 -14.83 -5.90 1.18
N PHE A 223 -13.66 -6.51 1.24
CA PHE A 223 -13.03 -6.94 2.49
C PHE A 223 -11.75 -6.18 2.84
N LEU A 224 -11.33 -5.24 2.02
CA LEU A 224 -10.14 -4.45 2.27
C LEU A 224 -10.50 -3.15 2.99
N SER A 225 -9.57 -2.70 3.82
CA SER A 225 -9.65 -1.42 4.55
C SER A 225 -8.76 -0.36 3.90
N ALA A 226 -8.71 0.82 4.47
CA ALA A 226 -7.77 1.85 4.07
C ALA A 226 -6.31 1.37 4.15
N ASN A 227 -5.43 2.00 3.38
CA ASN A 227 -4.00 1.68 3.33
C ASN A 227 -3.74 0.19 3.11
N THR A 228 -4.35 -0.36 2.06
CA THR A 228 -4.16 -1.76 1.68
C THR A 228 -3.17 -1.86 0.53
N TYR A 229 -2.21 -2.76 0.68
CA TYR A 229 -1.30 -3.15 -0.39
C TYR A 229 -1.61 -4.57 -0.84
N VAL A 230 -1.63 -4.79 -2.17
CA VAL A 230 -1.89 -6.09 -2.79
C VAL A 230 -0.63 -6.57 -3.52
N ALA A 231 -0.29 -7.84 -3.33
CA ALA A 231 0.78 -8.50 -4.06
C ALA A 231 0.35 -9.93 -4.44
N VAL A 232 1.02 -10.51 -5.40
CA VAL A 232 0.76 -11.88 -5.87
C VAL A 232 2.03 -12.72 -5.84
N SER A 233 1.86 -14.03 -5.76
CA SER A 233 2.89 -15.02 -6.02
C SER A 233 2.38 -16.04 -7.04
N ASP A 234 3.17 -17.06 -7.33
CA ASP A 234 2.73 -18.18 -8.20
C ASP A 234 1.53 -18.95 -7.61
N GLU A 235 1.40 -18.97 -6.26
CA GLU A 235 0.38 -19.80 -5.60
C GLU A 235 -0.73 -18.97 -4.93
N TYR A 236 -0.49 -17.70 -4.57
CA TYR A 236 -1.39 -16.92 -3.72
C TYR A 236 -1.51 -15.46 -4.14
N ILE A 237 -2.65 -14.87 -3.74
CA ILE A 237 -2.83 -13.43 -3.65
C ILE A 237 -2.69 -13.04 -2.18
N TYR A 238 -1.94 -12.00 -1.90
CA TYR A 238 -1.69 -11.47 -0.57
C TYR A 238 -2.22 -10.06 -0.44
N THR A 239 -2.73 -9.72 0.72
CA THR A 239 -2.98 -8.34 1.09
C THR A 239 -2.39 -8.04 2.44
N VAL A 240 -1.91 -6.83 2.60
CA VAL A 240 -1.58 -6.24 3.89
C VAL A 240 -2.37 -4.95 4.02
N SER A 241 -3.03 -4.78 5.15
CA SER A 241 -3.88 -3.62 5.41
C SER A 241 -3.86 -3.24 6.87
N GLU A 242 -4.29 -2.02 7.14
CA GLU A 242 -4.59 -1.61 8.50
C GLU A 242 -5.77 -2.43 9.03
N GLY A 243 -5.64 -2.94 10.24
CA GLY A 243 -6.65 -3.72 10.94
C GLY A 243 -6.91 -3.15 12.34
N ARG A 244 -8.01 -3.56 12.98
CA ARG A 244 -8.31 -3.16 14.36
C ARG A 244 -7.83 -4.22 15.34
N SER A 245 -7.08 -3.80 16.38
CA SER A 245 -6.81 -4.65 17.53
C SER A 245 -8.01 -4.64 18.49
N GLU A 246 -8.09 -5.66 19.35
CA GLU A 246 -9.09 -5.71 20.44
C GLU A 246 -8.98 -4.53 21.41
N ASN A 247 -7.81 -3.90 21.48
CA ASN A 247 -7.53 -2.75 22.34
C ASN A 247 -7.60 -1.40 21.65
N TYR A 248 -7.91 -1.38 20.35
CA TYR A 248 -7.91 -0.19 19.52
C TYR A 248 -8.67 1.00 20.11
N GLU A 249 -9.93 0.78 20.53
CA GLU A 249 -10.77 1.84 21.08
C GLU A 249 -10.23 2.46 22.39
N LYS A 250 -9.41 1.71 23.12
CA LYS A 250 -8.79 2.17 24.38
C LYS A 250 -7.52 2.97 24.13
N ILE A 251 -6.77 2.63 23.07
CA ILE A 251 -5.47 3.22 22.79
C ILE A 251 -5.64 4.46 21.90
N VAL A 252 -6.38 4.31 20.81
CA VAL A 252 -6.57 5.37 19.79
C VAL A 252 -7.99 5.28 19.24
N PRO A 253 -8.94 6.07 19.74
CA PRO A 253 -10.36 5.94 19.40
C PRO A 253 -10.71 6.10 17.92
N THR A 254 -9.86 6.73 17.12
CA THR A 254 -10.13 7.04 15.70
C THR A 254 -9.14 6.39 14.73
N TRP A 255 -8.05 5.81 15.22
CA TRP A 255 -6.96 5.30 14.39
C TRP A 255 -6.77 3.80 14.53
N VAL A 256 -6.24 3.20 13.47
CA VAL A 256 -5.96 1.75 13.41
C VAL A 256 -4.66 1.44 14.14
N GLY A 257 -4.65 0.37 14.96
CA GLY A 257 -3.49 -0.03 15.76
C GLY A 257 -2.66 -1.13 15.11
N ASP A 258 -3.30 -2.05 14.37
CA ASP A 258 -2.66 -3.24 13.82
C ASP A 258 -2.40 -3.10 12.32
N ILE A 259 -1.43 -3.86 11.82
CA ILE A 259 -1.33 -4.24 10.40
C ILE A 259 -1.65 -5.72 10.29
N CYS A 260 -2.56 -6.08 9.40
CA CYS A 260 -3.01 -7.44 9.18
C CYS A 260 -2.55 -7.96 7.82
N VAL A 261 -1.91 -9.13 7.81
CA VAL A 261 -1.50 -9.84 6.59
C VAL A 261 -2.41 -11.03 6.36
N VAL A 262 -3.06 -11.07 5.20
CA VAL A 262 -3.91 -12.18 4.79
C VAL A 262 -3.53 -12.68 3.39
N ARG A 263 -3.92 -13.91 3.06
CA ARG A 263 -3.80 -14.44 1.69
C ARG A 263 -4.96 -15.33 1.30
N CYS A 264 -5.20 -15.45 -0.01
CA CYS A 264 -6.08 -16.47 -0.57
C CYS A 264 -5.40 -17.22 -1.71
N LYS A 265 -5.91 -18.40 -2.02
CA LYS A 265 -5.49 -19.14 -3.21
C LYS A 265 -6.37 -18.73 -4.39
N PRO A 266 -5.78 -18.27 -5.53
CA PRO A 266 -6.55 -18.00 -6.74
C PRO A 266 -7.34 -19.23 -7.16
N ARG A 267 -8.58 -19.06 -7.59
CA ARG A 267 -9.47 -20.14 -8.01
C ARG A 267 -9.67 -20.19 -9.51
N SER A 268 -9.84 -19.00 -10.10
CA SER A 268 -10.29 -18.85 -11.48
C SER A 268 -9.14 -18.53 -12.44
N GLY A 269 -8.03 -18.02 -11.94
CA GLY A 269 -7.01 -17.38 -12.76
C GLY A 269 -7.44 -16.00 -13.31
N ASP A 270 -8.61 -15.53 -12.90
CA ASP A 270 -9.13 -14.19 -13.14
C ASP A 270 -9.01 -13.38 -11.84
N LEU A 271 -8.11 -12.39 -11.85
CA LEU A 271 -7.81 -11.60 -10.66
C LEU A 271 -9.04 -10.85 -10.13
N VAL A 272 -9.92 -10.37 -11.01
CA VAL A 272 -11.16 -9.69 -10.59
C VAL A 272 -12.06 -10.62 -9.81
N ALA A 273 -12.33 -11.82 -10.36
CA ALA A 273 -13.16 -12.82 -9.72
C ALA A 273 -12.56 -13.28 -8.37
N ASP A 274 -11.23 -13.46 -8.32
CA ASP A 274 -10.53 -13.89 -7.12
C ASP A 274 -10.50 -12.79 -6.04
N MET A 275 -10.32 -11.52 -6.41
CA MET A 275 -10.32 -10.38 -5.48
C MET A 275 -11.72 -10.01 -4.96
N THR A 276 -12.76 -10.38 -5.66
CA THR A 276 -14.15 -10.19 -5.21
C THR A 276 -14.73 -11.42 -4.51
N SER A 277 -13.89 -12.43 -4.23
CA SER A 277 -14.25 -13.66 -3.53
C SER A 277 -14.72 -13.42 -2.10
N PRO A 278 -15.55 -14.31 -1.52
CA PRO A 278 -15.98 -14.22 -0.13
C PRO A 278 -14.83 -14.14 0.87
N VAL A 279 -15.02 -13.37 1.95
CA VAL A 279 -14.03 -13.11 3.00
C VAL A 279 -13.54 -14.39 3.71
N ASP A 280 -14.38 -15.42 3.81
CA ASP A 280 -14.06 -16.68 4.46
C ASP A 280 -13.02 -17.54 3.73
N GLU A 281 -12.65 -17.16 2.52
CA GLU A 281 -11.60 -17.80 1.72
C GLU A 281 -10.22 -17.22 2.01
N TRP A 282 -10.17 -16.04 2.60
CA TRP A 282 -8.96 -15.36 2.98
C TRP A 282 -8.46 -15.86 4.34
N ILE A 283 -7.18 -16.22 4.40
CA ILE A 283 -6.54 -16.78 5.58
C ILE A 283 -5.62 -15.72 6.17
N GLU A 284 -5.89 -15.32 7.42
CA GLU A 284 -4.98 -14.45 8.15
C GLU A 284 -3.69 -15.20 8.49
N ILE A 285 -2.57 -14.62 8.07
CA ILE A 285 -1.21 -15.10 8.34
C ILE A 285 -0.75 -14.64 9.72
N GLY A 286 -0.89 -13.34 9.98
CA GLY A 286 -0.45 -12.73 11.23
C GLY A 286 -0.62 -11.22 11.21
N ARG A 287 -0.14 -10.59 12.30
CA ARG A 287 -0.29 -9.14 12.50
C ARG A 287 0.98 -8.52 13.03
N VAL A 288 1.17 -7.23 12.72
CA VAL A 288 2.02 -6.34 13.50
C VAL A 288 1.11 -5.59 14.46
N THR A 289 1.22 -5.89 15.75
CA THR A 289 0.41 -5.26 16.78
C THR A 289 1.20 -4.16 17.50
N PRO A 290 0.54 -3.26 18.24
CA PRO A 290 1.21 -2.26 19.09
C PRO A 290 2.23 -2.86 20.05
N GLU A 291 1.98 -4.06 20.58
CA GLU A 291 2.91 -4.74 21.50
C GLU A 291 4.20 -5.19 20.79
N LEU A 292 4.10 -5.53 19.51
CA LEU A 292 5.26 -5.96 18.70
C LEU A 292 6.07 -4.79 18.20
N SER A 293 5.42 -3.71 17.76
CA SER A 293 6.11 -2.52 17.24
C SER A 293 6.60 -1.59 18.37
N GLY A 294 5.95 -1.62 19.53
CA GLY A 294 6.16 -0.66 20.62
C GLY A 294 5.43 0.68 20.43
N PHE A 295 4.57 0.79 19.41
CA PHE A 295 3.83 2.01 19.08
C PHE A 295 2.32 1.77 19.11
N PRO A 296 1.53 2.75 19.53
CA PRO A 296 0.07 2.61 19.59
C PRO A 296 -0.61 2.55 18.21
N ARG A 297 0.04 3.03 17.15
CA ARG A 297 -0.43 3.01 15.78
C ARG A 297 0.61 2.40 14.85
N ASN A 298 0.18 1.48 13.99
CA ASN A 298 0.95 0.99 12.85
C ASN A 298 0.19 1.39 11.58
N HIS A 299 0.88 2.00 10.60
CA HIS A 299 0.24 2.72 9.52
C HIS A 299 0.92 2.46 8.16
N ASN A 300 0.18 2.64 7.08
CA ASN A 300 0.62 2.57 5.69
C ASN A 300 1.53 1.36 5.39
N PRO A 301 1.03 0.13 5.45
CA PRO A 301 1.84 -1.03 5.14
C PRO A 301 2.05 -1.23 3.63
N GLY A 302 3.25 -1.69 3.24
CA GLY A 302 3.57 -2.11 1.88
C GLY A 302 4.43 -3.37 1.87
N PHE A 303 4.22 -4.28 0.92
CA PHE A 303 5.10 -5.44 0.74
C PHE A 303 6.39 -5.06 0.03
N LEU A 304 7.48 -5.76 0.38
CA LEU A 304 8.63 -5.85 -0.51
C LEU A 304 8.29 -6.80 -1.66
N THR A 305 8.25 -6.26 -2.88
CA THR A 305 7.92 -7.02 -4.10
C THR A 305 9.06 -6.98 -5.11
N ASP A 306 8.96 -7.74 -6.19
CA ASP A 306 9.75 -7.49 -7.39
C ASP A 306 9.23 -6.25 -8.15
N SER A 307 9.85 -5.94 -9.27
CA SER A 307 9.49 -4.79 -10.11
C SER A 307 8.09 -4.86 -10.74
N ARG A 308 7.41 -6.00 -10.65
CA ARG A 308 6.07 -6.21 -11.20
C ARG A 308 4.95 -6.28 -10.15
N GLY A 309 5.29 -6.17 -8.86
CA GLY A 309 4.35 -6.32 -7.75
C GLY A 309 4.17 -7.78 -7.31
N TRP A 310 5.12 -8.64 -7.64
CA TRP A 310 5.11 -10.05 -7.25
C TRP A 310 5.99 -10.27 -6.01
N LEU A 311 5.55 -11.15 -5.14
CA LEU A 311 6.35 -11.56 -3.98
C LEU A 311 7.47 -12.50 -4.43
N PRO A 312 8.71 -12.29 -3.97
CA PRO A 312 9.83 -13.14 -4.37
C PRO A 312 9.76 -14.55 -3.75
N SER A 313 8.93 -14.76 -2.74
CA SER A 313 8.80 -16.06 -2.05
C SER A 313 7.47 -16.16 -1.29
N ASP A 314 6.91 -17.38 -1.22
CA ASP A 314 5.78 -17.74 -0.34
C ASP A 314 6.24 -18.20 1.06
N ASP A 315 7.54 -18.35 1.29
CA ASP A 315 8.09 -18.81 2.56
C ASP A 315 8.55 -17.68 3.48
N SER A 316 8.66 -16.45 2.95
CA SER A 316 9.03 -15.26 3.73
C SER A 316 8.43 -14.02 3.12
N LEU A 317 7.81 -13.18 3.94
CA LEU A 317 7.26 -11.89 3.55
C LEU A 317 7.96 -10.79 4.32
N THR A 318 8.28 -9.69 3.65
CA THR A 318 8.70 -8.45 4.30
C THR A 318 7.62 -7.40 4.06
N VAL A 319 7.13 -6.82 5.14
CA VAL A 319 6.19 -5.70 5.14
C VAL A 319 6.90 -4.49 5.70
N TYR A 320 6.95 -3.40 4.95
CA TYR A 320 7.38 -2.10 5.45
C TYR A 320 6.17 -1.33 5.95
N PHE A 321 6.33 -0.56 7.01
CA PHE A 321 5.25 0.21 7.60
C PHE A 321 5.81 1.37 8.43
N THR A 322 4.93 2.28 8.82
CA THR A 322 5.30 3.47 9.59
C THR A 322 4.48 3.56 10.87
N PRO A 323 5.08 3.27 12.03
CA PRO A 323 4.39 3.42 13.31
C PRO A 323 4.34 4.87 13.75
N ALA A 324 3.40 5.20 14.62
CA ALA A 324 3.29 6.53 15.22
C ALA A 324 2.96 6.50 16.71
N VAL A 325 3.41 7.53 17.42
CA VAL A 325 2.94 7.86 18.78
C VAL A 325 1.54 8.47 18.75
N THR A 326 0.93 8.68 19.90
CA THR A 326 -0.30 9.44 20.05
C THR A 326 0.00 10.89 20.47
N GLY A 327 -0.98 11.78 20.31
CA GLY A 327 -0.87 13.20 20.70
C GLY A 327 -0.56 14.09 19.50
N ASP A 328 -0.19 15.34 19.77
CA ASP A 328 -0.04 16.36 18.72
C ASP A 328 1.18 16.12 17.81
N ASP A 329 2.17 15.38 18.31
CA ASP A 329 3.41 15.08 17.58
C ASP A 329 3.35 13.80 16.73
N TRP A 330 2.19 13.20 16.56
CA TRP A 330 2.04 11.90 15.89
C TRP A 330 2.66 11.86 14.48
N LEU A 331 2.50 12.92 13.71
CA LEU A 331 3.01 13.02 12.35
C LEU A 331 4.54 12.97 12.31
N TRP A 332 5.19 13.69 13.25
CA TRP A 332 6.65 13.79 13.33
C TRP A 332 7.32 12.55 13.94
N SER A 333 6.54 11.53 14.26
CA SER A 333 7.03 10.24 14.76
C SER A 333 7.03 9.14 13.71
N TYR A 334 6.61 9.43 12.49
CA TYR A 334 6.65 8.45 11.41
C TYR A 334 8.09 8.21 10.96
N ASP A 335 8.61 7.08 11.38
CA ASP A 335 9.85 6.49 10.90
C ASP A 335 9.55 5.19 10.15
N LEU A 336 10.46 4.73 9.31
CA LEU A 336 10.29 3.50 8.59
C LEU A 336 10.69 2.29 9.42
N TYR A 337 9.82 1.29 9.47
CA TYR A 337 10.04 -0.02 10.07
C TYR A 337 9.75 -1.14 9.07
N SER A 338 10.28 -2.32 9.32
CA SER A 338 9.90 -3.54 8.61
C SER A 338 9.42 -4.63 9.57
N ALA A 339 8.60 -5.53 9.05
CA ALA A 339 8.14 -6.74 9.72
C ALA A 339 8.39 -7.95 8.80
N VAL A 340 9.19 -8.91 9.27
CA VAL A 340 9.54 -10.12 8.53
C VAL A 340 8.72 -11.29 9.05
N PHE A 341 7.90 -11.91 8.20
CA PHE A 341 7.09 -13.08 8.48
C PHE A 341 7.76 -14.33 7.90
N ASP A 342 8.24 -15.27 8.73
CA ASP A 342 8.70 -16.59 8.29
C ASP A 342 7.49 -17.55 8.18
N LEU A 343 7.16 -17.94 6.97
CA LEU A 343 5.97 -18.74 6.64
C LEU A 343 6.25 -20.24 6.48
N LYS A 344 7.47 -20.70 6.61
CA LYS A 344 7.85 -22.13 6.35
C LYS A 344 7.01 -23.10 7.15
N ASP A 345 6.92 -22.88 8.47
CA ASP A 345 6.12 -23.76 9.35
C ASP A 345 4.62 -23.58 9.14
N PHE A 346 4.16 -22.37 8.86
CA PHE A 346 2.77 -22.07 8.51
C PHE A 346 2.36 -22.83 7.25
N ASN A 347 3.15 -22.77 6.19
CA ASN A 347 2.91 -23.46 4.92
C ASN A 347 2.90 -24.99 5.09
N LYS A 348 3.82 -25.54 5.88
CA LYS A 348 3.85 -26.97 6.21
C LYS A 348 2.58 -27.44 6.91
N LYS A 349 2.11 -26.69 7.91
CA LYS A 349 0.88 -27.01 8.64
C LYS A 349 -0.37 -26.90 7.76
N LEU A 350 -0.41 -25.90 6.87
CA LEU A 350 -1.52 -25.75 5.90
C LEU A 350 -1.64 -26.97 4.97
N LYS A 351 -0.52 -27.51 4.51
CA LYS A 351 -0.48 -28.71 3.64
C LYS A 351 -0.92 -29.98 4.40
N THR A 352 -0.62 -30.07 5.69
CA THR A 352 -1.00 -31.26 6.50
C THR A 352 -2.47 -31.25 6.92
N ASN A 353 -3.08 -30.10 7.11
CA ASN A 353 -4.51 -29.99 7.50
C ASN A 353 -5.48 -30.22 6.32
N LYS A 354 -4.98 -30.34 5.10
CA LYS A 354 -5.78 -30.66 3.88
C LYS A 354 -5.84 -32.17 3.58
N LYS A 355 -5.13 -33.00 4.34
CA LYS A 355 -5.19 -34.47 4.28
C LYS A 355 -6.11 -35.00 5.39
#